data_0ad51bf517ba7ce95f79317f8a397da4
#
_entry.id   0ad51bf517ba7ce95f79317f8a397da4
#
_cell.length_a   1.000
_cell.length_b   1.000
_cell.length_c   1.000
_cell.angle_alpha   90.00
_cell.angle_beta   90.00
_cell.angle_gamma   90.00
#
_symmetry.space_group_name_H-M   'P 1'
#
loop_
_entity.id
_entity.type
_entity.pdbx_description
1 polymer ?
#
loop_
_entity_poly.entity_id
_entity_poly.type
_entity_poly.pdbx_seq_one_letter_code
_entity_poly.pdbx_strand_id
1 'polypeptide(L)'
;MIEYGGVIYKCRRLILLSVLIYIGSVSADSLPLHQLNLPAGFRIAVFAKVENPRQLAISQSGVIFAGSRKAGKVHGLIDQDGDAYAETVLVLAEDLTMPSGLAIRGNDLYIAALSDILKISNIDQRLNQLKDPEIIYRGFPNKRHHGWKFIDFGPDGLLYVPVGAPCNICLSDNPVFASIQTLDVTAQPMIPQTFASGVRNSVGFTWHPETGHLWFTDNGRDLLGDERPPCELNEASQRGQHFGYPFIHGSSIADPKFGKKLGKLQTTAPILELGPHVAPLGIAFYEGDQFPADYRQQLFIAEHGSWNRSISVGHTGYRISIARQTSRGLEYDTFIDGWLQDNKAWGRPADILELADGSLLISDD
;
A
#
# COMPACT_ATOMS: atom_id res chain seq x y z
N MET A 1 18.36 25.57 9.42
CA MET A 1 19.79 25.24 9.34
C MET A 1 20.52 26.13 10.37
N ILE A 2 20.85 25.58 11.49
CA ILE A 2 21.70 26.24 12.50
C ILE A 2 22.64 25.17 13.02
N GLU A 3 23.90 25.31 12.63
CA GLU A 3 25.01 24.50 13.11
C GLU A 3 25.36 24.87 14.54
N TYR A 4 25.69 23.89 15.36
CA TYR A 4 26.40 24.08 16.60
C TYR A 4 27.80 23.49 16.54
N GLY A 5 28.77 24.34 16.25
CA GLY A 5 30.18 24.07 16.52
C GLY A 5 30.57 24.69 17.86
N GLY A 6 30.94 23.87 18.83
CA GLY A 6 31.44 24.35 20.12
C GLY A 6 32.93 24.63 20.08
N VAL A 7 33.34 25.86 20.41
CA VAL A 7 34.74 26.19 20.80
C VAL A 7 34.70 27.03 22.04
N ILE A 8 35.42 26.56 23.07
CA ILE A 8 35.58 27.22 24.36
C ILE A 8 36.64 28.31 24.22
N TYR A 9 36.30 29.58 24.56
CA TYR A 9 37.27 30.61 24.91
C TYR A 9 36.82 31.45 26.11
N LYS A 10 37.82 31.82 26.92
CA LYS A 10 37.74 32.50 28.20
C LYS A 10 37.18 33.91 28.15
N CYS A 11 36.40 34.15 29.16
CA CYS A 11 35.89 35.36 29.81
C CYS A 11 36.58 36.68 29.51
N ARG A 12 35.84 37.68 29.00
CA ARG A 12 35.97 39.11 29.37
C ARG A 12 34.57 39.72 29.43
N ARG A 13 34.32 40.39 30.56
CA ARG A 13 33.05 41.08 30.86
C ARG A 13 32.74 42.13 29.80
N LEU A 14 31.54 42.08 29.23
CA LEU A 14 30.89 43.22 28.61
C LEU A 14 29.36 43.15 28.91
N ILE A 15 28.82 44.32 29.14
CA ILE A 15 27.51 44.66 29.64
C ILE A 15 26.41 44.06 28.74
N LEU A 16 25.48 43.31 29.36
CA LEU A 16 24.28 42.75 28.73
C LEU A 16 23.28 43.87 28.38
N LEU A 17 23.02 44.06 27.11
CA LEU A 17 21.76 44.58 26.61
C LEU A 17 20.89 43.37 26.23
N SER A 18 19.92 43.02 27.06
CA SER A 18 18.98 41.94 26.82
C SER A 18 17.97 42.35 25.74
N VAL A 19 18.22 41.97 24.52
CA VAL A 19 17.20 41.92 23.46
C VAL A 19 16.49 40.57 23.63
N LEU A 20 15.26 40.60 24.15
CA LEU A 20 14.35 39.46 24.09
C LEU A 20 13.97 39.23 22.63
N ILE A 21 14.66 38.32 21.96
CA ILE A 21 14.20 37.74 20.69
C ILE A 21 13.12 36.73 21.08
N TYR A 22 11.87 37.07 20.84
CA TYR A 22 10.75 36.14 20.88
C TYR A 22 10.91 35.22 19.66
N ILE A 23 11.60 34.11 19.84
CA ILE A 23 11.59 33.01 18.87
C ILE A 23 10.22 32.35 19.05
N GLY A 24 9.25 32.81 18.27
CA GLY A 24 8.02 32.09 18.07
C GLY A 24 8.39 30.74 17.46
N SER A 25 8.34 29.68 18.25
CA SER A 25 8.35 28.32 17.72
C SER A 25 7.14 28.21 16.80
N VAL A 26 7.36 28.28 15.48
CA VAL A 26 6.42 27.74 14.51
C VAL A 26 6.39 26.26 14.83
N SER A 27 5.36 25.84 15.54
CA SER A 27 5.01 24.44 15.69
C SER A 27 4.76 23.93 14.27
N ALA A 28 5.73 23.29 13.66
CA ALA A 28 5.47 22.41 12.53
C ALA A 28 4.46 21.41 13.07
N ASP A 29 3.27 21.31 12.44
CA ASP A 29 2.26 20.33 12.80
C ASP A 29 2.91 18.94 12.81
N SER A 30 3.32 18.52 13.99
CA SER A 30 3.87 17.18 14.19
C SER A 30 2.71 16.20 14.16
N LEU A 31 2.82 15.17 13.34
CA LEU A 31 1.84 14.08 13.32
C LEU A 31 1.67 13.55 14.76
N PRO A 32 0.44 13.22 15.18
CA PRO A 32 0.16 12.80 16.55
C PRO A 32 0.57 11.34 16.80
N LEU A 33 1.83 10.98 16.54
CA LEU A 33 2.36 9.62 16.69
C LEU A 33 2.18 9.05 18.09
N HIS A 34 2.09 9.92 19.10
CA HIS A 34 1.82 9.53 20.49
C HIS A 34 0.43 8.92 20.71
N GLN A 35 -0.48 9.04 19.74
CA GLN A 35 -1.81 8.42 19.78
C GLN A 35 -1.79 6.98 19.24
N LEU A 36 -0.69 6.55 18.62
CA LEU A 36 -0.56 5.19 18.12
C LEU A 36 -0.25 4.24 19.28
N ASN A 37 -0.96 3.12 19.29
CA ASN A 37 -0.74 2.02 20.20
C ASN A 37 0.15 0.98 19.51
N LEU A 38 1.38 0.86 19.97
CA LEU A 38 2.35 -0.10 19.46
C LEU A 38 2.55 -1.24 20.49
N PRO A 39 2.90 -2.45 20.05
CA PRO A 39 3.34 -3.50 20.95
C PRO A 39 4.57 -3.06 21.77
N ALA A 40 4.74 -3.64 22.95
CA ALA A 40 5.87 -3.33 23.82
C ALA A 40 7.21 -3.58 23.09
N GLY A 41 8.12 -2.63 23.16
CA GLY A 41 9.45 -2.70 22.54
C GLY A 41 9.51 -2.12 21.12
N PHE A 42 8.37 -1.82 20.49
CA PHE A 42 8.34 -1.17 19.17
C PHE A 42 8.38 0.34 19.29
N ARG A 43 8.90 1.00 18.25
CA ARG A 43 8.94 2.45 18.09
C ARG A 43 8.48 2.81 16.69
N ILE A 44 7.95 4.01 16.53
CA ILE A 44 7.57 4.59 15.25
C ILE A 44 8.10 6.01 15.13
N ALA A 45 8.56 6.38 13.95
CA ALA A 45 9.02 7.72 13.61
C ALA A 45 8.56 8.10 12.20
N VAL A 46 8.61 9.38 11.87
CA VAL A 46 8.34 9.86 10.51
C VAL A 46 9.61 9.69 9.69
N PHE A 47 9.54 8.91 8.62
CA PHE A 47 10.63 8.73 7.66
C PHE A 47 10.70 9.89 6.65
N ALA A 48 9.55 10.28 6.08
CA ALA A 48 9.45 11.39 5.14
C ALA A 48 8.05 11.99 5.15
N LYS A 49 7.91 13.22 4.62
CA LYS A 49 6.61 13.84 4.36
C LYS A 49 6.41 13.97 2.85
N VAL A 50 5.45 13.23 2.31
CA VAL A 50 5.03 13.28 0.91
C VAL A 50 3.51 13.38 0.82
N GLU A 51 3.00 13.88 -0.29
CA GLU A 51 1.57 14.11 -0.46
C GLU A 51 0.88 12.82 -0.92
N ASN A 52 -0.08 12.31 -0.13
CA ASN A 52 -0.98 11.21 -0.49
C ASN A 52 -0.24 9.93 -0.94
N PRO A 53 0.73 9.43 -0.14
CA PRO A 53 1.54 8.28 -0.51
C PRO A 53 0.69 7.01 -0.59
N ARG A 54 1.06 6.12 -1.51
CA ARG A 54 0.41 4.83 -1.73
C ARG A 54 1.45 3.73 -1.74
N GLN A 55 1.55 2.95 -2.80
CA GLN A 55 2.52 1.88 -2.88
C GLN A 55 3.95 2.42 -2.73
N LEU A 56 4.72 1.68 -1.97
CA LEU A 56 6.14 1.89 -1.78
C LEU A 56 6.94 0.87 -2.60
N ALA A 57 8.12 1.25 -3.02
CA ALA A 57 9.10 0.36 -3.63
C ALA A 57 10.51 0.80 -3.23
N ILE A 58 11.48 -0.10 -3.30
CA ILE A 58 12.86 0.19 -2.94
C ILE A 58 13.80 -0.29 -4.05
N SER A 59 14.79 0.54 -4.42
CA SER A 59 15.82 0.14 -5.37
C SER A 59 16.96 -0.61 -4.68
N GLN A 60 17.85 -1.16 -5.51
CA GLN A 60 19.03 -1.86 -5.00
C GLN A 60 20.00 -0.93 -4.24
N SER A 61 20.00 0.37 -4.54
CA SER A 61 20.79 1.37 -3.84
C SER A 61 20.16 1.86 -2.53
N GLY A 62 18.95 1.38 -2.18
CA GLY A 62 18.25 1.76 -0.97
C GLY A 62 17.36 3.00 -1.13
N VAL A 63 17.23 3.56 -2.33
CA VAL A 63 16.29 4.66 -2.58
C VAL A 63 14.87 4.13 -2.51
N ILE A 64 14.04 4.77 -1.70
CA ILE A 64 12.63 4.42 -1.54
C ILE A 64 11.79 5.28 -2.49
N PHE A 65 10.84 4.65 -3.16
CA PHE A 65 9.89 5.31 -4.05
C PHE A 65 8.49 5.25 -3.44
N ALA A 66 7.77 6.37 -3.54
CA ALA A 66 6.38 6.47 -3.08
C ALA A 66 5.50 6.94 -4.24
N GLY A 67 4.55 6.08 -4.63
CA GLY A 67 3.47 6.44 -5.54
C GLY A 67 2.41 7.28 -4.85
N SER A 68 1.52 7.91 -5.62
CA SER A 68 0.41 8.65 -5.07
C SER A 68 -0.89 8.41 -5.82
N ARG A 69 -2.02 8.70 -5.18
CA ARG A 69 -3.33 8.58 -5.83
C ARG A 69 -3.85 9.91 -6.34
N LYS A 70 -3.95 10.91 -5.47
CA LYS A 70 -4.54 12.22 -5.81
C LYS A 70 -3.48 13.23 -6.19
N ALA A 71 -2.32 13.17 -5.60
CA ALA A 71 -1.24 14.12 -5.85
C ALA A 71 -0.71 14.05 -7.30
N GLY A 72 -0.88 12.90 -7.98
CA GLY A 72 -0.44 12.73 -9.36
C GLY A 72 1.08 12.68 -9.51
N LYS A 73 1.79 12.38 -8.44
CA LYS A 73 3.25 12.41 -8.35
C LYS A 73 3.83 11.08 -7.92
N VAL A 74 5.07 10.84 -8.32
CA VAL A 74 5.93 9.78 -7.80
C VAL A 74 7.15 10.43 -7.17
N HIS A 75 7.44 10.03 -5.92
CA HIS A 75 8.56 10.58 -5.16
C HIS A 75 9.68 9.58 -5.03
N GLY A 76 10.92 10.08 -4.96
CA GLY A 76 12.10 9.36 -4.50
C GLY A 76 12.52 9.92 -3.14
N LEU A 77 12.76 9.05 -2.18
CA LEU A 77 13.09 9.37 -0.80
C LEU A 77 14.48 8.81 -0.51
N ILE A 78 15.39 9.65 -0.08
CA ILE A 78 16.79 9.29 0.14
C ILE A 78 17.14 9.64 1.58
N ASP A 79 17.42 8.62 2.36
CA ASP A 79 18.08 8.69 3.65
C ASP A 79 19.60 8.63 3.38
N GLN A 80 20.32 9.72 3.63
CA GLN A 80 21.72 9.86 3.25
C GLN A 80 22.67 9.37 4.33
N ASP A 81 22.28 9.42 5.59
CA ASP A 81 23.13 9.09 6.72
C ASP A 81 22.69 7.84 7.51
N GLY A 82 21.55 7.24 7.13
CA GLY A 82 21.06 5.99 7.68
C GLY A 82 20.37 6.15 9.03
N ASP A 83 19.83 7.34 9.34
CA ASP A 83 19.18 7.62 10.61
C ASP A 83 17.66 7.31 10.60
N ALA A 84 17.16 6.74 9.50
CA ALA A 84 15.76 6.44 9.22
C ALA A 84 14.89 7.70 9.02
N TYR A 85 15.48 8.77 8.51
CA TYR A 85 14.80 9.97 8.03
C TYR A 85 15.34 10.36 6.64
N ALA A 86 14.47 10.59 5.68
CA ALA A 86 14.87 11.00 4.34
C ALA A 86 15.10 12.51 4.27
N GLU A 87 16.38 12.95 4.24
CA GLU A 87 16.75 14.36 4.06
C GLU A 87 16.41 14.88 2.68
N THR A 88 16.36 13.98 1.69
CA THR A 88 16.06 14.36 0.31
C THR A 88 14.77 13.71 -0.17
N VAL A 89 13.82 14.56 -0.57
CA VAL A 89 12.57 14.17 -1.21
C VAL A 89 12.56 14.74 -2.62
N LEU A 90 12.59 13.85 -3.62
CA LEU A 90 12.58 14.22 -5.04
C LEU A 90 11.20 13.95 -5.65
N VAL A 91 10.78 14.78 -6.60
CA VAL A 91 9.65 14.48 -7.49
C VAL A 91 10.24 13.86 -8.77
N LEU A 92 9.97 12.57 -9.00
CA LEU A 92 10.49 11.82 -10.14
C LEU A 92 9.59 11.87 -11.36
N ALA A 93 8.29 11.99 -11.13
CA ALA A 93 7.27 12.17 -12.16
C ALA A 93 6.10 12.95 -11.57
N GLU A 94 5.42 13.74 -12.40
CA GLU A 94 4.24 14.53 -12.00
C GLU A 94 3.21 14.57 -13.14
N ASP A 95 2.06 15.18 -12.89
CA ASP A 95 0.93 15.28 -13.82
C ASP A 95 0.39 13.92 -14.30
N LEU A 96 0.63 12.87 -13.54
CA LEU A 96 0.13 11.53 -13.82
C LEU A 96 -1.27 11.31 -13.21
N THR A 97 -2.06 10.48 -13.86
CA THR A 97 -3.38 10.13 -13.33
C THR A 97 -3.28 8.91 -12.42
N MET A 98 -3.40 9.11 -11.10
CA MET A 98 -3.37 8.03 -10.09
C MET A 98 -2.12 7.14 -10.21
N PRO A 99 -0.88 7.66 -10.18
CA PRO A 99 0.34 6.87 -10.27
C PRO A 99 0.62 6.16 -8.93
N SER A 100 -0.29 5.29 -8.52
CA SER A 100 -0.28 4.67 -7.19
C SER A 100 0.56 3.41 -7.12
N GLY A 101 0.68 2.67 -8.21
CA GLY A 101 1.40 1.39 -8.26
C GLY A 101 2.85 1.57 -8.67
N LEU A 102 3.77 0.96 -7.94
CA LEU A 102 5.21 1.00 -8.20
C LEU A 102 5.84 -0.39 -8.12
N ALA A 103 6.75 -0.71 -9.02
CA ALA A 103 7.56 -1.92 -8.95
C ALA A 103 8.97 -1.67 -9.43
N ILE A 104 9.94 -2.38 -8.87
CA ILE A 104 11.33 -2.37 -9.32
C ILE A 104 11.66 -3.72 -9.98
N ARG A 105 12.30 -3.66 -11.15
CA ARG A 105 12.91 -4.84 -11.77
C ARG A 105 14.31 -4.47 -12.28
N GLY A 106 15.31 -5.08 -11.70
CA GLY A 106 16.69 -4.66 -11.94
C GLY A 106 16.90 -3.21 -11.50
N ASN A 107 17.30 -2.36 -12.44
CA ASN A 107 17.51 -0.93 -12.19
C ASN A 107 16.35 -0.06 -12.72
N ASP A 108 15.24 -0.64 -13.14
CA ASP A 108 14.13 0.08 -13.76
C ASP A 108 12.95 0.22 -12.77
N LEU A 109 12.41 1.43 -12.66
CA LEU A 109 11.19 1.72 -11.93
C LEU A 109 10.00 1.66 -12.90
N TYR A 110 9.02 0.84 -12.57
CA TYR A 110 7.73 0.74 -13.26
C TYR A 110 6.66 1.48 -12.45
N ILE A 111 5.80 2.21 -13.16
CA ILE A 111 4.74 3.03 -12.56
C ILE A 111 3.42 2.65 -13.22
N ALA A 112 2.43 2.27 -12.42
CA ALA A 112 1.06 2.09 -12.90
C ALA A 112 0.24 3.35 -12.64
N ALA A 113 -0.13 4.03 -13.71
CA ALA A 113 -1.02 5.17 -13.69
C ALA A 113 -2.32 4.79 -14.42
N LEU A 114 -3.46 4.95 -13.79
CA LEU A 114 -4.83 4.58 -14.22
C LEU A 114 -4.93 3.53 -15.37
N SER A 115 -4.59 3.93 -16.61
CA SER A 115 -4.68 3.08 -17.82
C SER A 115 -3.33 2.64 -18.38
N ASP A 116 -2.24 3.20 -17.87
CA ASP A 116 -0.93 3.10 -18.48
C ASP A 116 0.08 2.45 -17.52
N ILE A 117 1.05 1.72 -18.09
CA ILE A 117 2.28 1.35 -17.40
C ILE A 117 3.40 2.17 -17.98
N LEU A 118 4.11 2.86 -17.12
CA LEU A 118 5.24 3.70 -17.46
C LEU A 118 6.52 3.11 -16.88
N LYS A 119 7.66 3.51 -17.43
CA LYS A 119 8.98 3.05 -16.99
C LYS A 119 9.98 4.20 -16.92
N ILE A 120 10.79 4.21 -15.87
CA ILE A 120 12.01 5.00 -15.79
C ILE A 120 13.19 4.04 -15.74
N SER A 121 13.96 3.96 -16.80
CA SER A 121 15.12 3.06 -16.89
C SER A 121 16.31 3.61 -16.10
N ASN A 122 17.06 2.71 -15.43
CA ASN A 122 18.25 3.04 -14.64
C ASN A 122 17.97 4.15 -13.60
N ILE A 123 16.93 3.96 -12.79
CA ILE A 123 16.40 5.01 -11.90
C ILE A 123 17.46 5.56 -10.96
N ASP A 124 18.29 4.73 -10.32
CA ASP A 124 19.31 5.16 -9.37
C ASP A 124 20.35 6.13 -9.97
N GLN A 125 20.60 6.01 -11.29
CA GLN A 125 21.52 6.90 -12.00
C GLN A 125 20.84 8.19 -12.48
N ARG A 126 19.52 8.28 -12.42
CA ARG A 126 18.71 9.36 -12.98
C ARG A 126 17.94 10.19 -11.97
N LEU A 127 18.14 9.96 -10.69
CA LEU A 127 17.43 10.66 -9.60
C LEU A 127 17.47 12.20 -9.73
N ASN A 128 18.57 12.74 -10.25
CA ASN A 128 18.74 14.19 -10.48
C ASN A 128 18.47 14.63 -11.93
N GLN A 129 18.00 13.72 -12.78
CA GLN A 129 17.73 14.00 -14.21
C GLN A 129 16.28 13.66 -14.53
N LEU A 130 15.36 14.54 -14.10
CA LEU A 130 13.93 14.37 -14.39
C LEU A 130 13.75 14.29 -15.91
N LYS A 131 13.24 13.14 -16.36
CA LYS A 131 12.70 12.93 -17.69
C LYS A 131 11.33 12.33 -17.51
N ASP A 132 10.43 12.68 -18.41
CA ASP A 132 9.12 12.05 -18.45
C ASP A 132 9.28 10.52 -18.53
N PRO A 133 8.56 9.75 -17.70
CA PRO A 133 8.57 8.31 -17.79
C PRO A 133 8.11 7.84 -19.16
N GLU A 134 8.77 6.83 -19.71
CA GLU A 134 8.35 6.19 -20.94
C GLU A 134 7.05 5.41 -20.74
N ILE A 135 6.02 5.66 -21.56
CA ILE A 135 4.82 4.82 -21.58
C ILE A 135 5.15 3.56 -22.35
N ILE A 136 5.28 2.43 -21.65
CA ILE A 136 5.57 1.12 -22.26
C ILE A 136 4.31 0.34 -22.62
N TYR A 137 3.20 0.57 -21.91
CA TYR A 137 1.92 -0.04 -22.21
C TYR A 137 0.77 0.94 -22.00
N ARG A 138 -0.19 0.99 -22.93
CA ARG A 138 -1.41 1.78 -22.86
C ARG A 138 -2.59 0.91 -23.29
N GLY A 139 -3.47 0.59 -22.36
CA GLY A 139 -4.61 -0.29 -22.74
C GLY A 139 -5.43 -0.80 -21.56
N PHE A 140 -5.07 -0.52 -20.32
CA PHE A 140 -5.96 -0.78 -19.21
C PHE A 140 -7.17 0.18 -19.24
N PRO A 141 -8.33 -0.22 -18.66
CA PRO A 141 -9.52 0.62 -18.68
C PRO A 141 -9.31 1.98 -18.02
N ASN A 142 -9.69 3.05 -18.73
CA ASN A 142 -9.67 4.41 -18.20
C ASN A 142 -10.93 4.67 -17.34
N LYS A 143 -11.04 4.02 -16.18
CA LYS A 143 -12.12 4.19 -15.21
C LYS A 143 -11.53 4.53 -13.85
N ARG A 144 -11.91 5.70 -13.29
CA ARG A 144 -11.40 6.18 -12.01
C ARG A 144 -11.93 5.38 -10.80
N HIS A 145 -13.13 4.80 -10.92
CA HIS A 145 -13.70 3.94 -9.87
C HIS A 145 -12.89 2.65 -9.79
N HIS A 146 -12.28 2.37 -8.65
CA HIS A 146 -11.29 1.30 -8.42
C HIS A 146 -10.13 1.34 -9.45
N GLY A 147 -9.77 2.56 -9.89
CA GLY A 147 -8.80 2.74 -10.98
C GLY A 147 -7.34 2.74 -10.54
N TRP A 148 -7.07 3.03 -9.26
CA TRP A 148 -5.71 2.99 -8.73
C TRP A 148 -5.22 1.54 -8.66
N LYS A 149 -3.93 1.36 -8.86
CA LYS A 149 -3.32 0.04 -8.99
C LYS A 149 -2.23 -0.15 -7.96
N PHE A 150 -2.00 -1.39 -7.64
CA PHE A 150 -0.81 -1.92 -6.99
C PHE A 150 -0.14 -2.82 -8.03
N ILE A 151 1.18 -2.78 -8.20
CA ILE A 151 1.86 -3.63 -9.17
C ILE A 151 3.12 -4.22 -8.55
N ASP A 152 3.46 -5.43 -8.95
CA ASP A 152 4.77 -6.01 -8.66
C ASP A 152 5.09 -7.13 -9.64
N PHE A 153 6.35 -7.53 -9.70
CA PHE A 153 6.79 -8.64 -10.53
C PHE A 153 6.71 -9.97 -9.79
N GLY A 154 6.02 -10.94 -10.39
CA GLY A 154 5.93 -12.28 -9.84
C GLY A 154 7.24 -13.08 -9.97
N PRO A 155 7.34 -14.22 -9.27
CA PRO A 155 8.47 -15.12 -9.41
C PRO A 155 8.61 -15.70 -10.83
N ASP A 156 7.55 -15.64 -11.64
CA ASP A 156 7.53 -15.96 -13.07
C ASP A 156 8.06 -14.83 -13.97
N GLY A 157 8.43 -13.68 -13.38
CA GLY A 157 8.94 -12.50 -14.07
C GLY A 157 7.88 -11.67 -14.79
N LEU A 158 6.59 -11.99 -14.66
CA LEU A 158 5.50 -11.19 -15.21
C LEU A 158 5.12 -10.05 -14.24
N LEU A 159 4.70 -8.92 -14.79
CA LEU A 159 4.13 -7.82 -14.00
C LEU A 159 2.66 -8.13 -13.68
N TYR A 160 2.32 -8.20 -12.39
CA TYR A 160 0.94 -8.40 -11.92
C TYR A 160 0.26 -7.06 -11.72
N VAL A 161 -0.97 -6.94 -12.24
CA VAL A 161 -1.72 -5.68 -12.28
C VAL A 161 -3.19 -5.95 -11.94
N PRO A 162 -3.65 -5.72 -10.71
CA PRO A 162 -5.06 -5.73 -10.39
C PRO A 162 -5.83 -4.66 -11.15
N VAL A 163 -6.98 -5.02 -11.69
CA VAL A 163 -7.91 -4.13 -12.38
C VAL A 163 -9.28 -4.23 -11.71
N GLY A 164 -9.56 -3.30 -10.82
CA GLY A 164 -10.79 -3.31 -10.02
C GLY A 164 -12.07 -3.20 -10.84
N ALA A 165 -13.18 -3.62 -10.27
CA ALA A 165 -14.49 -3.52 -10.89
C ALA A 165 -14.86 -2.06 -11.22
N PRO A 166 -15.55 -1.78 -12.35
CA PRO A 166 -15.87 -0.42 -12.77
C PRO A 166 -17.00 0.23 -11.94
N CYS A 167 -17.48 -0.44 -10.92
CA CYS A 167 -18.64 -0.06 -10.10
C CYS A 167 -18.56 -0.72 -8.71
N ASN A 168 -19.45 -0.31 -7.79
CA ASN A 168 -19.57 -1.00 -6.50
C ASN A 168 -19.93 -2.49 -6.68
N ILE A 169 -20.97 -2.77 -7.46
CA ILE A 169 -21.45 -4.13 -7.74
C ILE A 169 -22.09 -4.19 -9.13
N CYS A 170 -21.47 -4.90 -10.06
CA CYS A 170 -21.95 -5.10 -11.43
C CYS A 170 -21.27 -6.30 -12.11
N LEU A 171 -21.89 -6.79 -13.17
CA LEU A 171 -21.22 -7.57 -14.19
C LEU A 171 -20.67 -6.60 -15.24
N SER A 172 -19.49 -6.86 -15.75
CA SER A 172 -18.89 -6.12 -16.86
C SER A 172 -18.71 -7.06 -18.05
N ASP A 173 -19.00 -6.54 -19.23
CA ASP A 173 -18.74 -7.29 -20.50
C ASP A 173 -17.25 -7.28 -20.86
N ASN A 174 -16.45 -6.40 -20.24
CA ASN A 174 -15.00 -6.40 -20.39
C ASN A 174 -14.37 -7.27 -19.28
N PRO A 175 -13.79 -8.44 -19.62
CA PRO A 175 -13.24 -9.38 -18.65
C PRO A 175 -11.97 -8.91 -17.93
N VAL A 176 -11.38 -7.81 -18.37
CA VAL A 176 -10.21 -7.20 -17.71
C VAL A 176 -10.60 -6.59 -16.37
N PHE A 177 -11.86 -6.17 -16.19
CA PHE A 177 -12.34 -5.68 -14.88
C PHE A 177 -12.55 -6.82 -13.86
N ALA A 178 -12.46 -6.47 -12.61
CA ALA A 178 -12.62 -7.40 -11.49
C ALA A 178 -11.67 -8.61 -11.58
N SER A 179 -10.38 -8.34 -11.84
CA SER A 179 -9.38 -9.37 -12.09
C SER A 179 -7.97 -8.91 -11.67
N ILE A 180 -7.08 -9.88 -11.59
CA ILE A 180 -5.63 -9.66 -11.57
C ILE A 180 -5.11 -10.06 -12.93
N GLN A 181 -4.48 -9.11 -13.63
CA GLN A 181 -3.86 -9.33 -14.93
C GLN A 181 -2.36 -9.56 -14.76
N THR A 182 -1.76 -10.29 -15.69
CA THR A 182 -0.30 -10.38 -15.85
C THR A 182 0.11 -9.78 -17.18
N LEU A 183 1.26 -9.11 -17.22
CA LEU A 183 1.82 -8.48 -18.40
C LEU A 183 3.31 -8.84 -18.53
N ASP A 184 3.69 -9.43 -19.64
CA ASP A 184 5.11 -9.58 -20.01
C ASP A 184 5.60 -8.24 -20.58
N VAL A 185 6.38 -7.50 -19.79
CA VAL A 185 6.91 -6.19 -20.20
C VAL A 185 8.05 -6.29 -21.23
N THR A 186 8.48 -7.50 -21.57
CA THR A 186 9.50 -7.76 -22.59
C THR A 186 8.89 -8.18 -23.94
N ALA A 187 7.62 -8.59 -23.95
CA ALA A 187 6.93 -9.04 -25.16
C ALA A 187 6.54 -7.89 -26.07
N GLN A 188 6.48 -8.19 -27.39
CA GLN A 188 5.96 -7.29 -28.41
C GLN A 188 5.04 -8.05 -29.36
N PRO A 189 3.74 -7.76 -29.39
CA PRO A 189 3.01 -6.79 -28.56
C PRO A 189 2.84 -7.25 -27.11
N MET A 190 2.76 -6.30 -26.16
CA MET A 190 2.38 -6.58 -24.78
C MET A 190 0.88 -6.87 -24.71
N ILE A 191 0.50 -8.06 -24.30
CA ILE A 191 -0.91 -8.48 -24.20
C ILE A 191 -1.18 -8.95 -22.79
N PRO A 192 -2.03 -8.22 -22.01
CA PRO A 192 -2.42 -8.65 -20.67
C PRO A 192 -3.14 -10.00 -20.70
N GLN A 193 -2.87 -10.83 -19.72
CA GLN A 193 -3.53 -12.11 -19.53
C GLN A 193 -4.13 -12.20 -18.14
N THR A 194 -5.38 -12.63 -18.05
CA THR A 194 -6.04 -12.81 -16.75
C THR A 194 -5.35 -13.92 -15.96
N PHE A 195 -4.88 -13.60 -14.76
CA PHE A 195 -4.36 -14.55 -13.79
C PHE A 195 -5.47 -15.05 -12.86
N ALA A 196 -6.24 -14.13 -12.26
CA ALA A 196 -7.37 -14.41 -11.38
C ALA A 196 -8.56 -13.52 -11.75
N SER A 197 -9.77 -14.00 -11.52
CA SER A 197 -11.02 -13.28 -11.82
C SER A 197 -11.94 -13.26 -10.59
N GLY A 198 -13.00 -12.45 -10.65
CA GLY A 198 -13.91 -12.30 -9.50
C GLY A 198 -13.26 -11.57 -8.32
N VAL A 199 -12.29 -10.70 -8.56
CA VAL A 199 -11.58 -9.86 -7.60
C VAL A 199 -12.11 -8.45 -7.71
N ARG A 200 -12.87 -8.00 -6.70
CA ARG A 200 -13.58 -6.72 -6.79
C ARG A 200 -12.66 -5.50 -6.84
N ASN A 201 -11.74 -5.39 -5.91
CA ASN A 201 -10.83 -4.24 -5.79
C ASN A 201 -9.62 -4.60 -4.91
N SER A 202 -8.71 -5.37 -5.47
CA SER A 202 -7.41 -5.63 -4.83
C SER A 202 -6.46 -4.46 -5.05
N VAL A 203 -5.82 -4.00 -3.98
CA VAL A 203 -4.84 -2.90 -3.99
C VAL A 203 -3.63 -3.25 -3.12
N GLY A 204 -3.37 -4.53 -2.94
CA GLY A 204 -2.21 -5.04 -2.26
C GLY A 204 -2.11 -6.53 -2.43
N PHE A 205 -0.92 -6.99 -2.78
CA PHE A 205 -0.61 -8.41 -2.90
C PHE A 205 0.88 -8.67 -2.67
N THR A 206 1.20 -9.90 -2.38
CA THR A 206 2.58 -10.39 -2.21
C THR A 206 2.61 -11.88 -2.51
N TRP A 207 3.79 -12.47 -2.54
CA TRP A 207 3.95 -13.92 -2.69
C TRP A 207 4.29 -14.56 -1.35
N HIS A 208 3.62 -15.67 -1.06
CA HIS A 208 3.92 -16.44 0.14
C HIS A 208 5.34 -17.01 0.04
N PRO A 209 6.22 -16.77 1.05
CA PRO A 209 7.64 -17.06 0.92
C PRO A 209 7.97 -18.54 0.71
N GLU A 210 7.16 -19.47 1.23
CA GLU A 210 7.40 -20.91 1.10
C GLU A 210 6.73 -21.53 -0.13
N THR A 211 5.51 -21.08 -0.48
CA THR A 211 4.71 -21.71 -1.56
C THR A 211 4.85 -21.00 -2.90
N GLY A 212 5.25 -19.72 -2.88
CA GLY A 212 5.23 -18.84 -4.07
C GLY A 212 3.82 -18.52 -4.58
N HIS A 213 2.78 -18.87 -3.84
CA HIS A 213 1.41 -18.53 -4.20
C HIS A 213 1.17 -17.02 -4.03
N LEU A 214 0.33 -16.47 -4.89
CA LEU A 214 -0.08 -15.08 -4.80
C LEU A 214 -1.09 -14.90 -3.66
N TRP A 215 -0.74 -14.09 -2.66
CA TRP A 215 -1.66 -13.66 -1.62
C TRP A 215 -2.06 -12.21 -1.87
N PHE A 216 -3.34 -11.90 -1.78
CA PHE A 216 -3.85 -10.56 -2.05
C PHE A 216 -5.06 -10.20 -1.19
N THR A 217 -5.19 -8.90 -0.88
CA THR A 217 -6.37 -8.35 -0.23
C THR A 217 -7.45 -8.01 -1.25
N ASP A 218 -8.72 -8.16 -0.90
CA ASP A 218 -9.83 -7.66 -1.70
C ASP A 218 -10.85 -6.89 -0.85
N ASN A 219 -11.19 -5.71 -1.32
CA ASN A 219 -12.15 -4.84 -0.66
C ASN A 219 -13.59 -5.30 -0.94
N GLY A 220 -14.33 -5.66 0.10
CA GLY A 220 -15.73 -6.03 0.03
C GLY A 220 -16.62 -4.93 -0.56
N ARG A 221 -17.78 -5.29 -1.11
CA ARG A 221 -18.74 -4.32 -1.66
C ARG A 221 -19.33 -3.40 -0.59
N ASP A 222 -19.70 -2.18 -1.00
CA ASP A 222 -20.42 -1.26 -0.15
C ASP A 222 -21.94 -1.52 -0.14
N LEU A 223 -22.62 -0.95 0.85
CA LEU A 223 -24.09 -0.88 0.93
C LEU A 223 -24.79 -2.25 1.07
N LEU A 224 -24.19 -3.17 1.84
CA LEU A 224 -24.80 -4.42 2.25
C LEU A 224 -25.04 -4.48 3.78
N GLY A 225 -24.79 -3.38 4.46
CA GLY A 225 -24.89 -3.17 5.91
C GLY A 225 -23.56 -2.83 6.54
N ASP A 226 -23.57 -2.43 7.80
CA ASP A 226 -22.35 -2.00 8.51
C ASP A 226 -21.43 -3.16 8.86
N GLU A 227 -21.99 -4.36 9.11
CA GLU A 227 -21.27 -5.53 9.57
C GLU A 227 -21.00 -6.55 8.45
N ARG A 228 -21.30 -6.20 7.19
CA ARG A 228 -21.07 -7.11 6.05
C ARG A 228 -21.03 -6.39 4.69
N PRO A 229 -20.37 -7.00 3.69
CA PRO A 229 -19.57 -8.23 3.80
C PRO A 229 -18.23 -7.95 4.47
N PRO A 230 -17.50 -8.99 4.87
CA PRO A 230 -16.10 -8.84 5.24
C PRO A 230 -15.29 -8.38 4.02
N CYS A 231 -14.15 -7.75 4.26
CA CYS A 231 -13.05 -7.72 3.31
C CYS A 231 -12.29 -9.04 3.37
N GLU A 232 -11.43 -9.31 2.41
CA GLU A 232 -10.88 -10.64 2.18
C GLU A 232 -9.35 -10.62 2.10
N LEU A 233 -8.72 -11.65 2.67
CA LEU A 233 -7.39 -12.10 2.31
C LEU A 233 -7.54 -13.39 1.49
N ASN A 234 -7.02 -13.37 0.29
CA ASN A 234 -7.16 -14.44 -0.68
C ASN A 234 -5.81 -15.06 -1.03
N GLU A 235 -5.81 -16.35 -1.41
CA GLU A 235 -4.66 -17.06 -1.94
C GLU A 235 -5.00 -17.62 -3.33
N ALA A 236 -4.22 -17.22 -4.33
CA ALA A 236 -4.28 -17.78 -5.67
C ALA A 236 -3.10 -18.72 -5.88
N SER A 237 -3.36 -20.03 -5.80
CA SER A 237 -2.36 -21.07 -6.00
C SER A 237 -2.05 -21.36 -7.46
N GLN A 238 -2.94 -20.96 -8.37
CA GLN A 238 -2.79 -21.17 -9.81
C GLN A 238 -3.61 -20.16 -10.62
N ARG A 239 -3.22 -20.01 -11.88
CA ARG A 239 -3.98 -19.21 -12.86
C ARG A 239 -5.37 -19.77 -13.10
N GLY A 240 -6.36 -18.89 -13.31
CA GLY A 240 -7.73 -19.24 -13.70
C GLY A 240 -8.70 -19.39 -12.53
N GLN A 241 -8.27 -19.21 -11.28
CA GLN A 241 -9.18 -19.19 -10.13
C GLN A 241 -10.12 -17.97 -10.17
N HIS A 242 -11.34 -18.16 -9.64
CA HIS A 242 -12.36 -17.11 -9.53
C HIS A 242 -12.75 -16.87 -8.07
N PHE A 243 -12.62 -15.62 -7.57
CA PHE A 243 -12.73 -15.23 -6.17
C PHE A 243 -14.10 -14.63 -5.78
N GLY A 244 -15.15 -15.00 -6.47
CA GLY A 244 -16.55 -14.82 -6.07
C GLY A 244 -17.25 -13.58 -6.62
N TYR A 245 -16.61 -12.41 -6.70
CA TYR A 245 -17.28 -11.20 -7.17
C TYR A 245 -17.80 -11.32 -8.62
N PRO A 246 -19.04 -10.88 -8.93
CA PRO A 246 -19.99 -10.19 -8.09
C PRO A 246 -21.04 -11.11 -7.43
N PHE A 247 -20.83 -12.42 -7.38
CA PHE A 247 -21.85 -13.41 -7.02
C PHE A 247 -21.83 -13.75 -5.52
N ILE A 248 -20.64 -13.90 -4.96
CA ILE A 248 -20.39 -14.27 -3.57
C ILE A 248 -19.40 -13.27 -2.97
N HIS A 249 -19.59 -12.94 -1.70
CA HIS A 249 -18.72 -12.10 -0.88
C HIS A 249 -18.29 -12.88 0.37
N GLY A 250 -17.05 -12.72 0.78
CA GLY A 250 -16.48 -13.59 1.82
C GLY A 250 -16.61 -15.05 1.44
N SER A 251 -16.70 -15.91 2.42
CA SER A 251 -16.76 -17.37 2.21
C SER A 251 -18.10 -17.85 1.67
N SER A 252 -19.23 -17.13 1.90
CA SER A 252 -20.56 -17.70 1.65
C SER A 252 -21.69 -16.70 1.44
N ILE A 253 -21.46 -15.40 1.47
CA ILE A 253 -22.52 -14.39 1.38
C ILE A 253 -22.92 -14.22 -0.08
N ALA A 254 -24.05 -14.81 -0.49
CA ALA A 254 -24.59 -14.61 -1.82
C ALA A 254 -25.03 -13.16 -2.03
N ASP A 255 -24.62 -12.54 -3.13
CA ASP A 255 -25.05 -11.19 -3.48
C ASP A 255 -26.57 -11.16 -3.74
N PRO A 256 -27.32 -10.20 -3.17
CA PRO A 256 -28.78 -10.13 -3.34
C PRO A 256 -29.22 -10.01 -4.80
N LYS A 257 -28.42 -9.35 -5.65
CA LYS A 257 -28.72 -9.12 -7.07
C LYS A 257 -28.13 -10.17 -8.01
N PHE A 258 -26.91 -10.61 -7.72
CA PHE A 258 -26.11 -11.42 -8.63
C PHE A 258 -25.92 -12.87 -8.15
N GLY A 259 -26.14 -13.18 -6.86
CA GLY A 259 -25.87 -14.51 -6.31
C GLY A 259 -26.55 -15.65 -7.07
N LYS A 260 -27.81 -15.44 -7.48
CA LYS A 260 -28.56 -16.45 -8.29
C LYS A 260 -27.98 -16.67 -9.69
N LYS A 261 -27.11 -15.78 -10.18
CA LYS A 261 -26.46 -15.87 -11.50
C LYS A 261 -25.14 -16.62 -11.46
N LEU A 262 -24.67 -17.07 -10.31
CA LEU A 262 -23.43 -17.84 -10.17
C LEU A 262 -23.45 -19.12 -11.03
N GLY A 263 -24.60 -19.80 -11.08
CA GLY A 263 -24.76 -21.02 -11.88
C GLY A 263 -23.83 -22.15 -11.42
N LYS A 264 -23.03 -22.67 -12.33
CA LYS A 264 -22.05 -23.75 -12.07
C LYS A 264 -20.62 -23.25 -11.89
N LEU A 265 -20.40 -21.93 -11.82
CA LEU A 265 -19.08 -21.34 -11.64
C LEU A 265 -18.51 -21.79 -10.29
N GLN A 266 -17.30 -22.34 -10.33
CA GLN A 266 -16.58 -22.68 -9.12
C GLN A 266 -15.85 -21.43 -8.63
N THR A 267 -15.99 -21.12 -7.34
CA THR A 267 -15.31 -20.00 -6.71
C THR A 267 -14.35 -20.48 -5.63
N THR A 268 -13.26 -19.75 -5.48
CA THR A 268 -12.29 -19.94 -4.39
C THR A 268 -12.70 -19.01 -3.24
N ALA A 269 -12.89 -19.56 -2.05
CA ALA A 269 -13.18 -18.78 -0.86
C ALA A 269 -11.90 -18.07 -0.35
N PRO A 270 -12.03 -16.95 0.37
CA PRO A 270 -10.89 -16.33 1.03
C PRO A 270 -10.28 -17.28 2.07
N ILE A 271 -8.96 -17.18 2.26
CA ILE A 271 -8.26 -17.93 3.30
C ILE A 271 -8.49 -17.31 4.68
N LEU A 272 -8.87 -16.01 4.70
CA LEU A 272 -9.21 -15.30 5.93
C LEU A 272 -10.22 -14.19 5.61
N GLU A 273 -11.32 -14.16 6.35
CA GLU A 273 -12.25 -13.03 6.34
C GLU A 273 -11.70 -11.94 7.29
N LEU A 274 -11.41 -10.78 6.73
CA LEU A 274 -11.02 -9.58 7.47
C LEU A 274 -12.28 -8.87 7.98
N GLY A 275 -12.13 -7.88 8.84
CA GLY A 275 -13.28 -7.11 9.33
C GLY A 275 -14.09 -6.47 8.19
N PRO A 276 -15.40 -6.18 8.43
CA PRO A 276 -16.23 -5.49 7.44
C PRO A 276 -15.71 -4.07 7.21
N HIS A 277 -15.60 -3.68 5.94
CA HIS A 277 -15.22 -2.34 5.51
C HIS A 277 -13.85 -1.83 5.99
N VAL A 278 -12.96 -2.70 6.45
CA VAL A 278 -11.62 -2.29 6.93
C VAL A 278 -10.75 -1.69 5.82
N ALA A 279 -11.11 -1.90 4.56
CA ALA A 279 -10.39 -1.45 3.36
C ALA A 279 -8.91 -1.89 3.39
N PRO A 280 -8.63 -3.20 3.35
CA PRO A 280 -7.27 -3.68 3.35
C PRO A 280 -6.60 -3.33 2.01
N LEU A 281 -5.38 -2.80 2.09
CA LEU A 281 -4.58 -2.39 0.94
C LEU A 281 -3.28 -3.20 0.92
N GLY A 282 -2.10 -2.55 1.03
CA GLY A 282 -0.81 -3.19 0.98
C GLY A 282 -0.60 -4.26 2.04
N ILE A 283 0.14 -5.30 1.67
CA ILE A 283 0.50 -6.42 2.54
C ILE A 283 1.95 -6.82 2.32
N ALA A 284 2.61 -7.27 3.39
CA ALA A 284 3.97 -7.76 3.34
C ALA A 284 4.17 -8.91 4.34
N PHE A 285 4.83 -9.99 3.90
CA PHE A 285 5.41 -10.95 4.83
C PHE A 285 6.66 -10.34 5.45
N TYR A 286 6.84 -10.53 6.74
CA TYR A 286 8.04 -10.08 7.43
C TYR A 286 9.12 -11.18 7.35
N GLU A 287 10.23 -10.87 6.71
CA GLU A 287 11.35 -11.80 6.55
C GLU A 287 12.58 -11.39 7.37
N GLY A 288 12.59 -10.16 7.92
CA GLY A 288 13.66 -9.60 8.71
C GLY A 288 13.90 -10.28 10.06
N ASP A 289 14.92 -9.80 10.74
CA ASP A 289 15.34 -10.29 12.07
C ASP A 289 15.38 -9.20 13.14
N GLN A 290 14.98 -7.96 12.82
CA GLN A 290 14.90 -6.86 13.78
C GLN A 290 13.74 -7.05 14.77
N PHE A 291 12.61 -7.58 14.31
CA PHE A 291 11.48 -7.90 15.19
C PHE A 291 11.69 -9.24 15.89
N PRO A 292 11.02 -9.49 17.04
CA PRO A 292 11.05 -10.78 17.69
C PRO A 292 10.72 -11.93 16.73
N ALA A 293 11.31 -13.10 16.96
CA ALA A 293 11.26 -14.23 16.03
C ALA A 293 9.84 -14.73 15.70
N ASP A 294 8.87 -14.51 16.58
CA ASP A 294 7.46 -14.86 16.38
C ASP A 294 6.72 -13.94 15.38
N TYR A 295 7.38 -12.87 14.90
CA TYR A 295 6.89 -12.05 13.79
C TYR A 295 7.39 -12.54 12.43
N ARG A 296 8.45 -13.36 12.38
CA ARG A 296 9.01 -13.84 11.12
C ARG A 296 8.00 -14.68 10.34
N GLN A 297 7.91 -14.46 9.05
CA GLN A 297 6.95 -15.07 8.12
C GLN A 297 5.46 -14.81 8.45
N GLN A 298 5.18 -13.85 9.33
CA GLN A 298 3.81 -13.39 9.52
C GLN A 298 3.47 -12.30 8.50
N LEU A 299 2.19 -12.23 8.13
CA LEU A 299 1.70 -11.26 7.14
C LEU A 299 1.18 -10.00 7.84
N PHE A 300 1.76 -8.85 7.53
CA PHE A 300 1.25 -7.55 7.93
C PHE A 300 0.31 -6.99 6.87
N ILE A 301 -0.77 -6.32 7.29
CA ILE A 301 -1.84 -5.82 6.43
C ILE A 301 -2.13 -4.37 6.80
N ALA A 302 -2.02 -3.45 5.83
CA ALA A 302 -2.43 -2.06 5.99
C ALA A 302 -3.94 -1.93 5.77
N GLU A 303 -4.68 -1.54 6.81
CA GLU A 303 -6.12 -1.30 6.75
C GLU A 303 -6.41 0.19 6.70
N HIS A 304 -6.74 0.66 5.53
CA HIS A 304 -6.97 2.08 5.24
C HIS A 304 -8.21 2.65 5.94
N GLY A 305 -9.15 1.81 6.31
CA GLY A 305 -10.32 2.15 7.10
C GLY A 305 -11.57 2.49 6.30
N SER A 306 -12.71 2.29 6.96
CA SER A 306 -14.05 2.45 6.39
C SER A 306 -14.41 3.91 6.11
N TRP A 307 -15.26 4.13 5.13
CA TRP A 307 -15.91 5.42 4.87
C TRP A 307 -17.45 5.32 4.92
N ASN A 308 -17.99 4.11 4.82
CA ASN A 308 -19.39 3.80 4.55
C ASN A 308 -20.11 3.10 5.72
N ARG A 309 -19.55 3.09 6.92
CA ARG A 309 -20.21 2.62 8.14
C ARG A 309 -21.00 3.75 8.81
N SER A 310 -22.10 3.40 9.46
CA SER A 310 -22.88 4.37 10.24
C SER A 310 -22.05 4.94 11.40
N ILE A 311 -22.20 6.22 11.67
CA ILE A 311 -21.52 6.89 12.79
C ILE A 311 -21.83 6.21 14.13
N SER A 312 -23.07 5.72 14.31
CA SER A 312 -23.53 5.06 15.55
C SER A 312 -22.83 3.71 15.79
N VAL A 313 -22.40 3.02 14.73
CA VAL A 313 -21.69 1.73 14.81
C VAL A 313 -20.18 1.97 14.90
N GLY A 314 -19.71 3.09 14.36
CA GLY A 314 -18.30 3.47 14.32
C GLY A 314 -17.56 2.94 13.10
N HIS A 315 -16.46 3.58 12.78
CA HIS A 315 -15.55 3.17 11.72
C HIS A 315 -14.67 1.98 12.12
N THR A 316 -14.16 1.25 11.13
CA THR A 316 -13.25 0.10 11.28
C THR A 316 -12.03 0.26 10.39
N GLY A 317 -10.98 -0.54 10.65
CA GLY A 317 -9.68 -0.40 10.01
C GLY A 317 -8.86 0.71 10.64
N TYR A 318 -8.16 1.52 9.85
CA TYR A 318 -7.25 2.57 10.33
C TYR A 318 -6.17 2.00 11.24
N ARG A 319 -5.56 0.91 10.81
CA ARG A 319 -4.58 0.18 11.61
C ARG A 319 -3.64 -0.63 10.72
N ILE A 320 -2.58 -1.13 11.30
CA ILE A 320 -1.84 -2.27 10.76
C ILE A 320 -2.31 -3.49 11.54
N SER A 321 -2.78 -4.48 10.82
CA SER A 321 -3.10 -5.79 11.38
C SER A 321 -2.06 -6.82 10.99
N ILE A 322 -2.10 -7.97 11.66
CA ILE A 322 -1.19 -9.08 11.42
C ILE A 322 -1.99 -10.38 11.32
N ALA A 323 -1.76 -11.13 10.26
CA ALA A 323 -2.26 -12.49 10.12
C ALA A 323 -1.14 -13.48 10.48
N ARG A 324 -1.39 -14.30 11.49
CA ARG A 324 -0.44 -15.26 12.05
C ARG A 324 -0.83 -16.68 11.71
N GLN A 325 0.12 -17.46 11.21
CA GLN A 325 -0.08 -18.90 11.07
C GLN A 325 0.06 -19.56 12.44
N THR A 326 -1.00 -20.22 12.89
CA THR A 326 -1.03 -20.97 14.14
C THR A 326 -1.41 -22.43 13.89
N SER A 327 -1.35 -23.26 14.93
CA SER A 327 -1.83 -24.66 14.86
C SER A 327 -3.33 -24.77 14.58
N ARG A 328 -4.10 -23.67 14.72
CA ARG A 328 -5.54 -23.59 14.46
C ARG A 328 -5.87 -22.99 13.10
N GLY A 329 -4.86 -22.59 12.31
CA GLY A 329 -4.97 -21.88 11.04
C GLY A 329 -4.50 -20.44 11.15
N LEU A 330 -4.93 -19.58 10.20
CA LEU A 330 -4.64 -18.17 10.23
C LEU A 330 -5.47 -17.47 11.31
N GLU A 331 -4.79 -16.77 12.21
CA GLU A 331 -5.37 -15.87 13.20
C GLU A 331 -5.07 -14.41 12.82
N TYR A 332 -5.99 -13.51 13.13
CA TYR A 332 -5.98 -12.13 12.69
C TYR A 332 -6.12 -11.19 13.87
N ASP A 333 -5.11 -10.35 14.09
CA ASP A 333 -5.01 -9.44 15.22
C ASP A 333 -4.57 -8.04 14.81
N THR A 334 -4.78 -7.06 15.68
CA THR A 334 -4.22 -5.73 15.54
C THR A 334 -2.73 -5.73 15.91
N PHE A 335 -1.89 -5.12 15.07
CA PHE A 335 -0.48 -4.89 15.37
C PHE A 335 -0.24 -3.44 15.84
N ILE A 336 -0.73 -2.44 15.07
CA ILE A 336 -0.68 -1.02 15.45
C ILE A 336 -2.05 -0.41 15.16
N ASP A 337 -2.62 0.33 16.10
CA ASP A 337 -3.80 1.16 15.89
C ASP A 337 -3.60 2.58 16.44
N GLY A 338 -4.68 3.39 16.44
CA GLY A 338 -4.65 4.76 16.96
C GLY A 338 -4.75 5.84 15.89
N TRP A 339 -4.74 5.50 14.59
CA TRP A 339 -5.03 6.48 13.52
C TRP A 339 -6.48 7.00 13.55
N LEU A 340 -7.37 6.28 14.20
CA LEU A 340 -8.76 6.65 14.39
C LEU A 340 -8.98 7.05 15.86
N GLN A 341 -9.34 8.33 16.12
CA GLN A 341 -9.66 8.85 17.44
C GLN A 341 -11.07 9.44 17.40
N ASP A 342 -11.94 9.04 18.34
CA ASP A 342 -13.33 9.52 18.41
C ASP A 342 -14.04 9.50 17.06
N ASN A 343 -13.88 8.43 16.30
CA ASN A 343 -14.45 8.24 14.97
C ASN A 343 -13.93 9.25 13.90
N LYS A 344 -12.80 9.90 14.15
CA LYS A 344 -12.10 10.80 13.23
C LYS A 344 -10.71 10.28 12.96
N ALA A 345 -10.41 10.03 11.68
CA ALA A 345 -9.09 9.59 11.26
C ALA A 345 -8.15 10.79 11.08
N TRP A 346 -6.92 10.66 11.60
CA TRP A 346 -5.83 11.59 11.32
C TRP A 346 -4.79 11.01 10.35
N GLY A 347 -4.86 9.71 10.06
CA GLY A 347 -4.06 9.00 9.08
C GLY A 347 -4.77 7.74 8.62
N ARG A 348 -4.27 7.15 7.53
CA ARG A 348 -4.88 5.99 6.86
C ARG A 348 -3.78 5.11 6.24
N PRO A 349 -3.31 4.06 6.93
CA PRO A 349 -2.29 3.16 6.40
C PRO A 349 -2.63 2.63 5.01
N ALA A 350 -1.68 2.68 4.08
CA ALA A 350 -1.91 2.31 2.70
C ALA A 350 -1.00 1.20 2.18
N ASP A 351 0.29 1.18 2.56
CA ASP A 351 1.22 0.14 2.16
C ASP A 351 2.28 -0.13 3.23
N ILE A 352 2.94 -1.27 3.11
CA ILE A 352 3.98 -1.74 4.02
C ILE A 352 5.15 -2.25 3.19
N LEU A 353 6.34 -1.74 3.48
CA LEU A 353 7.59 -2.15 2.85
C LEU A 353 8.60 -2.51 3.93
N GLU A 354 9.20 -3.69 3.85
CA GLU A 354 10.31 -4.08 4.71
C GLU A 354 11.61 -3.45 4.19
N LEU A 355 12.38 -2.85 5.09
CA LEU A 355 13.69 -2.27 4.79
C LEU A 355 14.82 -3.28 5.08
N ALA A 356 16.01 -2.99 4.54
CA ALA A 356 17.16 -3.88 4.65
C ALA A 356 17.63 -4.15 6.09
N ASP A 357 17.32 -3.24 7.02
CA ASP A 357 17.62 -3.40 8.45
C ASP A 357 16.54 -4.22 9.21
N GLY A 358 15.48 -4.66 8.52
CA GLY A 358 14.34 -5.37 9.09
C GLY A 358 13.29 -4.47 9.72
N SER A 359 13.38 -3.15 9.59
CA SER A 359 12.29 -2.24 9.96
C SER A 359 11.19 -2.25 8.90
N LEU A 360 9.97 -1.86 9.28
CA LEU A 360 8.85 -1.71 8.35
C LEU A 360 8.56 -0.23 8.10
N LEU A 361 8.53 0.16 6.83
CA LEU A 361 8.07 1.47 6.39
C LEU A 361 6.58 1.39 6.03
N ILE A 362 5.78 2.29 6.58
CA ILE A 362 4.32 2.36 6.37
C ILE A 362 4.01 3.66 5.63
N SER A 363 3.35 3.58 4.48
CA SER A 363 2.75 4.76 3.87
C SER A 363 1.41 5.10 4.52
N ASP A 364 1.18 6.39 4.78
CA ASP A 364 -0.01 6.92 5.46
C ASP A 364 -0.61 8.05 4.59
N ASP A 365 -1.86 7.89 4.13
CA ASP A 365 -2.55 8.72 3.12
C ASP A 365 -3.52 9.74 3.76
#